data_11c3bece1aa7eab4409eaf3bf02bd9cb
#
_entry.id   11c3bece1aa7eab4409eaf3bf02bd9cb
#
_cell.length_a   1.000
_cell.length_b   1.000
_cell.length_c   1.000
_cell.angle_alpha   90.00
_cell.angle_beta   90.00
_cell.angle_gamma   90.00
#
_symmetry.space_group_name_H-M   'P 1'
#
loop_
_entity.id
_entity.type
_entity.pdbx_description
1 polymer ?
#
loop_
_entity_poly.entity_id
_entity_poly.type
_entity_poly.pdbx_seq_one_letter_code
_entity_poly.pdbx_strand_id
1 'polypeptide(L)'
;MKNLLQRLKNKEILVSDGSTGTMLMELGLEPGEPPESFNLKRRDLVEKIADLYLSAGTDIIHTNTFGGSPLRLSFYSLEHKTEEINRNAVLSAKKVVKDRAYVSGSCGPSGKFLKPHGDVEPAEMYSSFERQINTLVNTGVDILCVETMTDLREAELAMKAAKTISPSTPLMATMTFNSTPRGFYTMMGVSIE
;
A
#
# COMPACT_ATOMS: atom_id res chain seq x y z
N MET A 1 -4.25 -9.98 -19.63
CA MET A 1 -4.82 -10.54 -18.38
C MET A 1 -6.35 -10.41 -18.39
N LYS A 2 -7.12 -11.31 -17.73
CA LYS A 2 -8.58 -11.17 -17.59
C LYS A 2 -8.89 -9.94 -16.72
N ASN A 3 -10.08 -9.34 -16.89
CA ASN A 3 -10.49 -8.23 -16.02
C ASN A 3 -10.68 -8.70 -14.57
N LEU A 4 -10.03 -8.03 -13.61
CA LEU A 4 -10.07 -8.37 -12.19
C LEU A 4 -11.51 -8.45 -11.64
N LEU A 5 -12.30 -7.40 -11.90
CA LEU A 5 -13.67 -7.32 -11.39
C LEU A 5 -14.56 -8.43 -11.97
N GLN A 6 -14.28 -8.88 -13.20
CA GLN A 6 -15.00 -10.01 -13.80
C GLN A 6 -14.63 -11.33 -13.11
N ARG A 7 -13.35 -11.54 -12.76
CA ARG A 7 -12.91 -12.72 -11.99
C ARG A 7 -13.62 -12.78 -10.63
N LEU A 8 -13.65 -11.64 -9.92
CA LEU A 8 -14.35 -11.55 -8.63
C LEU A 8 -15.86 -11.78 -8.73
N LYS A 9 -16.52 -11.22 -9.78
CA LYS A 9 -17.94 -11.49 -10.05
C LYS A 9 -18.22 -12.96 -10.33
N ASN A 10 -17.28 -13.65 -10.95
CA ASN A 10 -17.34 -15.09 -11.19
C ASN A 10 -17.02 -15.91 -9.93
N LYS A 11 -16.80 -15.28 -8.77
CA LYS A 11 -16.43 -15.91 -7.49
C LYS A 11 -15.10 -16.66 -7.55
N GLU A 12 -14.19 -16.24 -8.44
CA GLU A 12 -12.82 -16.77 -8.44
C GLU A 12 -12.10 -16.31 -7.16
N ILE A 13 -11.39 -17.23 -6.51
CA ILE A 13 -10.51 -16.92 -5.39
C ILE A 13 -9.20 -16.43 -5.97
N LEU A 14 -8.78 -15.23 -5.56
CA LEU A 14 -7.50 -14.63 -5.94
C LEU A 14 -6.56 -14.64 -4.74
N VAL A 15 -5.32 -15.08 -4.97
CA VAL A 15 -4.30 -15.13 -3.94
C VAL A 15 -3.41 -13.89 -4.06
N SER A 16 -3.29 -13.15 -2.96
CA SER A 16 -2.34 -12.03 -2.85
C SER A 16 -1.01 -12.49 -2.29
N ASP A 17 0.05 -11.76 -2.61
CA ASP A 17 1.35 -11.95 -2.00
C ASP A 17 1.34 -11.66 -0.49
N GLY A 18 2.47 -11.94 0.17
CA GLY A 18 2.63 -11.76 1.60
C GLY A 18 3.60 -10.63 1.96
N SER A 19 4.23 -10.75 3.14
CA SER A 19 5.09 -9.72 3.71
C SER A 19 6.36 -9.47 2.90
N THR A 20 6.46 -8.29 2.30
CA THR A 20 7.70 -7.80 1.66
C THR A 20 8.72 -7.35 2.71
N GLY A 21 8.26 -6.65 3.77
CA GLY A 21 9.16 -6.10 4.79
C GLY A 21 10.00 -7.16 5.50
N THR A 22 9.39 -8.27 5.93
CA THR A 22 10.11 -9.38 6.58
C THR A 22 11.17 -9.98 5.67
N MET A 23 10.84 -10.20 4.40
CA MET A 23 11.79 -10.72 3.42
C MET A 23 12.95 -9.74 3.15
N LEU A 24 12.67 -8.43 3.15
CA LEU A 24 13.72 -7.42 3.02
C LEU A 24 14.67 -7.39 4.23
N MET A 25 14.14 -7.63 5.45
CA MET A 25 14.99 -7.78 6.65
C MET A 25 15.96 -8.96 6.51
N GLU A 26 15.50 -10.09 6.01
CA GLU A 26 16.36 -11.26 5.73
C GLU A 26 17.39 -10.97 4.62
N LEU A 27 17.10 -10.03 3.74
CA LEU A 27 17.96 -9.59 2.63
C LEU A 27 18.81 -8.35 2.96
N GLY A 28 18.87 -7.92 4.22
CA GLY A 28 19.76 -6.86 4.70
C GLY A 28 19.12 -5.49 4.84
N LEU A 29 17.79 -5.40 5.02
CA LEU A 29 17.17 -4.18 5.49
C LEU A 29 17.51 -3.98 6.97
N GLU A 30 18.18 -2.88 7.29
CA GLU A 30 18.63 -2.59 8.64
C GLU A 30 17.48 -2.14 9.56
N PRO A 31 17.56 -2.43 10.87
CA PRO A 31 16.58 -1.92 11.84
C PRO A 31 16.48 -0.40 11.80
N GLY A 32 15.25 0.12 11.72
CA GLY A 32 14.99 1.56 11.65
C GLY A 32 15.01 2.15 10.24
N GLU A 33 15.33 1.35 9.23
CA GLU A 33 15.26 1.76 7.84
C GLU A 33 13.88 1.40 7.24
N PRO A 34 13.25 2.31 6.47
CA PRO A 34 11.98 1.99 5.82
C PRO A 34 12.18 1.03 4.66
N PRO A 35 11.32 0.00 4.50
CA PRO A 35 11.35 -0.90 3.35
C PRO A 35 11.36 -0.18 2.00
N GLU A 36 10.70 0.96 1.91
CA GLU A 36 10.58 1.79 0.73
C GLU A 36 11.94 2.33 0.23
N SER A 37 12.96 2.42 1.10
CA SER A 37 14.32 2.84 0.71
C SER A 37 14.94 1.90 -0.32
N PHE A 38 14.54 0.62 -0.33
CA PHE A 38 15.03 -0.37 -1.29
C PHE A 38 14.54 -0.10 -2.72
N ASN A 39 13.45 0.65 -2.88
CA ASN A 39 13.00 1.12 -4.19
C ASN A 39 13.99 2.10 -4.84
N LEU A 40 14.87 2.72 -4.03
CA LEU A 40 15.94 3.61 -4.51
C LEU A 40 17.26 2.87 -4.71
N LYS A 41 17.67 2.06 -3.73
CA LYS A 41 19.03 1.51 -3.65
C LYS A 41 19.17 0.03 -4.02
N ARG A 42 18.12 -0.78 -3.88
CA ARG A 42 18.15 -2.24 -4.07
C ARG A 42 16.88 -2.76 -4.73
N ARG A 43 16.50 -2.18 -5.86
CA ARG A 43 15.36 -2.62 -6.64
C ARG A 43 15.45 -4.08 -7.07
N ASP A 44 16.67 -4.59 -7.26
CA ASP A 44 16.96 -5.99 -7.55
C ASP A 44 16.36 -6.93 -6.50
N LEU A 45 16.41 -6.56 -5.22
CA LEU A 45 15.85 -7.37 -4.13
C LEU A 45 14.31 -7.26 -4.07
N VAL A 46 13.76 -6.08 -4.32
CA VAL A 46 12.29 -5.91 -4.42
C VAL A 46 11.75 -6.75 -5.58
N GLU A 47 12.41 -6.73 -6.74
CA GLU A 47 12.06 -7.55 -7.90
C GLU A 47 12.17 -9.05 -7.58
N LYS A 48 13.22 -9.48 -6.87
CA LYS A 48 13.41 -10.86 -6.43
C LYS A 48 12.26 -11.35 -5.54
N ILE A 49 11.80 -10.53 -4.60
CA ILE A 49 10.68 -10.89 -3.71
C ILE A 49 9.40 -11.06 -4.52
N ALA A 50 9.11 -10.12 -5.41
CA ALA A 50 7.95 -10.21 -6.29
C ALA A 50 7.98 -11.49 -7.17
N ASP A 51 9.16 -11.87 -7.68
CA ASP A 51 9.32 -13.08 -8.47
C ASP A 51 9.12 -14.36 -7.65
N LEU A 52 9.57 -14.39 -6.39
CA LEU A 52 9.33 -15.51 -5.47
C LEU A 52 7.83 -15.72 -5.23
N TYR A 53 7.08 -14.68 -4.91
CA TYR A 53 5.63 -14.78 -4.73
C TYR A 53 4.92 -15.17 -6.01
N LEU A 54 5.30 -14.58 -7.14
CA LEU A 54 4.71 -14.90 -8.44
C LEU A 54 4.97 -16.37 -8.83
N SER A 55 6.16 -16.90 -8.51
CA SER A 55 6.52 -18.30 -8.73
C SER A 55 5.75 -19.26 -7.83
N ALA A 56 5.32 -18.79 -6.65
CA ALA A 56 4.43 -19.52 -5.76
C ALA A 56 2.96 -19.54 -6.21
N GLY A 57 2.59 -18.81 -7.28
CA GLY A 57 1.25 -18.83 -7.86
C GLY A 57 0.35 -17.68 -7.44
N THR A 58 0.91 -16.57 -6.97
CA THR A 58 0.16 -15.38 -6.56
C THR A 58 -0.50 -14.70 -7.76
N ASP A 59 -1.77 -14.30 -7.60
CA ASP A 59 -2.56 -13.53 -8.59
C ASP A 59 -2.36 -12.02 -8.48
N ILE A 60 -1.99 -11.51 -7.28
CA ILE A 60 -1.86 -10.08 -6.99
C ILE A 60 -0.52 -9.85 -6.29
N ILE A 61 0.32 -8.97 -6.85
CA ILE A 61 1.58 -8.51 -6.26
C ILE A 61 1.41 -7.07 -5.79
N HIS A 62 1.64 -6.83 -4.49
CA HIS A 62 1.68 -5.48 -3.93
C HIS A 62 3.01 -4.80 -4.22
N THR A 63 2.95 -3.51 -4.50
CA THR A 63 4.15 -2.68 -4.59
C THR A 63 4.76 -2.46 -3.20
N ASN A 64 6.08 -2.33 -3.12
CA ASN A 64 6.77 -1.99 -1.87
C ASN A 64 6.58 -0.50 -1.53
N THR A 65 5.32 -0.09 -1.27
CA THR A 65 4.90 1.31 -1.07
C THR A 65 3.96 1.50 0.12
N PHE A 66 3.89 0.54 1.03
CA PHE A 66 3.05 0.62 2.22
C PHE A 66 3.26 1.94 2.99
N GLY A 67 4.49 2.30 3.26
CA GLY A 67 4.88 3.57 3.89
C GLY A 67 5.26 4.67 2.88
N GLY A 68 4.77 4.60 1.64
CA GLY A 68 5.16 5.49 0.55
C GLY A 68 4.52 6.87 0.53
N SER A 69 3.67 7.22 1.50
CA SER A 69 3.07 8.55 1.61
C SER A 69 4.06 9.59 2.16
N PRO A 70 4.00 10.87 1.77
CA PRO A 70 4.86 11.93 2.30
C PRO A 70 4.91 11.99 3.82
N LEU A 71 3.76 11.91 4.49
CA LEU A 71 3.68 11.93 5.95
C LEU A 71 4.41 10.74 6.58
N ARG A 72 4.31 9.54 5.99
CA ARG A 72 5.04 8.37 6.48
C ARG A 72 6.55 8.48 6.20
N LEU A 73 6.92 8.89 5.00
CA LEU A 73 8.31 9.05 4.59
C LEU A 73 9.03 10.16 5.36
N SER A 74 8.31 11.15 5.91
CA SER A 74 8.89 12.24 6.70
C SER A 74 9.59 11.75 7.98
N PHE A 75 9.20 10.60 8.54
CA PHE A 75 9.89 9.98 9.67
C PHE A 75 11.35 9.61 9.36
N TYR A 76 11.67 9.50 8.06
CA TYR A 76 12.97 9.09 7.53
C TYR A 76 13.62 10.17 6.67
N SER A 77 13.08 11.40 6.66
CA SER A 77 13.52 12.50 5.79
C SER A 77 13.52 12.15 4.29
N LEU A 78 12.58 11.31 3.88
CA LEU A 78 12.40 10.83 2.50
C LEU A 78 11.14 11.37 1.80
N GLU A 79 10.40 12.29 2.42
CA GLU A 79 9.17 12.87 1.86
C GLU A 79 9.38 13.59 0.52
N HIS A 80 10.58 14.11 0.30
CA HIS A 80 10.99 14.73 -0.97
C HIS A 80 11.22 13.71 -2.11
N LYS A 81 11.28 12.40 -1.78
CA LYS A 81 11.47 11.28 -2.71
C LYS A 81 10.18 10.50 -2.99
N THR A 82 9.04 10.98 -2.53
CA THR A 82 7.76 10.27 -2.61
C THR A 82 7.48 9.73 -4.01
N GLU A 83 7.59 10.57 -5.05
CA GLU A 83 7.28 10.15 -6.42
C GLU A 83 8.29 9.14 -6.96
N GLU A 84 9.58 9.35 -6.67
CA GLU A 84 10.63 8.46 -7.13
C GLU A 84 10.47 7.06 -6.50
N ILE A 85 10.23 7.00 -5.19
CA ILE A 85 10.04 5.77 -4.42
C ILE A 85 8.84 4.98 -4.96
N ASN A 86 7.67 5.62 -5.05
CA ASN A 86 6.44 4.97 -5.49
C ASN A 86 6.51 4.53 -6.95
N ARG A 87 7.04 5.37 -7.83
CA ARG A 87 7.25 5.02 -9.25
C ARG A 87 8.17 3.82 -9.41
N ASN A 88 9.30 3.81 -8.74
CA ASN A 88 10.27 2.72 -8.82
C ASN A 88 9.69 1.39 -8.34
N ALA A 89 8.89 1.39 -7.27
CA ALA A 89 8.22 0.21 -6.77
C ALA A 89 7.25 -0.38 -7.82
N VAL A 90 6.41 0.47 -8.42
CA VAL A 90 5.48 0.02 -9.47
C VAL A 90 6.25 -0.54 -10.67
N LEU A 91 7.30 0.15 -11.13
CA LEU A 91 8.11 -0.32 -12.25
C LEU A 91 8.80 -1.66 -11.96
N SER A 92 9.29 -1.87 -10.73
CA SER A 92 9.87 -3.14 -10.30
C SER A 92 8.84 -4.27 -10.33
N ALA A 93 7.65 -4.05 -9.75
CA ALA A 93 6.56 -5.03 -9.80
C ALA A 93 6.15 -5.36 -11.23
N LYS A 94 5.91 -4.35 -12.08
CA LYS A 94 5.51 -4.54 -13.49
C LYS A 94 6.56 -5.28 -14.31
N LYS A 95 7.83 -5.02 -14.09
CA LYS A 95 8.94 -5.72 -14.77
C LYS A 95 8.89 -7.23 -14.52
N VAL A 96 8.55 -7.63 -13.30
CA VAL A 96 8.48 -9.05 -12.88
C VAL A 96 7.16 -9.67 -13.32
N VAL A 97 6.06 -9.00 -13.03
CA VAL A 97 4.70 -9.53 -13.21
C VAL A 97 4.37 -9.72 -14.69
N LYS A 98 4.71 -8.75 -15.53
CA LYS A 98 4.26 -8.69 -16.94
C LYS A 98 2.72 -8.87 -17.00
N ASP A 99 2.24 -9.97 -17.64
CA ASP A 99 0.82 -10.28 -17.77
C ASP A 99 0.36 -11.46 -16.89
N ARG A 100 1.19 -11.89 -15.91
CA ARG A 100 0.94 -13.10 -15.12
C ARG A 100 0.13 -12.83 -13.85
N ALA A 101 0.19 -11.62 -13.30
CA ALA A 101 -0.55 -11.22 -12.10
C ALA A 101 -0.91 -9.72 -12.15
N TYR A 102 -1.78 -9.26 -11.27
CA TYR A 102 -2.12 -7.84 -11.12
C TYR A 102 -1.11 -7.14 -10.22
N VAL A 103 -0.82 -5.88 -10.52
CA VAL A 103 0.00 -5.01 -9.67
C VAL A 103 -0.92 -4.15 -8.81
N SER A 104 -0.80 -4.30 -7.50
CA SER A 104 -1.57 -3.56 -6.49
C SER A 104 -0.71 -2.47 -5.85
N GLY A 105 -1.14 -1.21 -5.95
CA GLY A 105 -0.50 -0.08 -5.27
C GLY A 105 -0.85 -0.08 -3.79
N SER A 106 0.09 -0.43 -2.93
CA SER A 106 -0.08 -0.49 -1.47
C SER A 106 0.01 0.91 -0.86
N CYS A 107 -0.96 1.25 0.00
CA CYS A 107 -1.05 2.49 0.76
C CYS A 107 -1.42 2.17 2.21
N GLY A 108 -0.46 2.13 3.10
CA GLY A 108 -0.65 1.93 4.53
C GLY A 108 -0.88 3.24 5.30
N PRO A 109 -1.07 3.16 6.63
CA PRO A 109 -1.27 4.34 7.49
C PRO A 109 -0.09 5.31 7.45
N SER A 110 -0.38 6.60 7.56
CA SER A 110 0.63 7.66 7.60
C SER A 110 1.54 7.60 8.83
N GLY A 111 1.10 6.92 9.89
CA GLY A 111 1.77 6.89 11.18
C GLY A 111 1.57 8.18 11.99
N LYS A 112 0.71 9.08 11.54
CA LYS A 112 0.30 10.31 12.22
C LYS A 112 -1.16 10.23 12.63
N PHE A 113 -1.54 11.04 13.61
CA PHE A 113 -2.93 11.13 14.05
C PHE A 113 -3.57 12.44 13.57
N LEU A 114 -4.83 12.32 13.15
CA LEU A 114 -5.66 13.47 12.81
C LEU A 114 -6.06 14.25 14.06
N LYS A 115 -6.24 15.55 13.94
CA LYS A 115 -6.86 16.37 14.98
C LYS A 115 -8.25 15.84 15.33
N PRO A 116 -8.66 15.88 16.61
CA PRO A 116 -7.96 16.47 17.77
C PRO A 116 -6.98 15.52 18.48
N HIS A 117 -6.82 14.26 18.06
CA HIS A 117 -5.97 13.25 18.72
C HIS A 117 -4.47 13.41 18.38
N GLY A 118 -4.16 14.09 17.30
CA GLY A 118 -2.80 14.43 16.86
C GLY A 118 -2.75 15.86 16.34
N ASP A 119 -1.76 16.10 15.48
CA ASP A 119 -1.41 17.43 14.98
C ASP A 119 -1.74 17.63 13.48
N VAL A 120 -2.12 16.55 12.76
CA VAL A 120 -2.35 16.61 11.31
C VAL A 120 -3.77 17.04 10.96
N GLU A 121 -3.89 18.02 10.08
CA GLU A 121 -5.16 18.44 9.52
C GLU A 121 -5.69 17.45 8.48
N PRO A 122 -7.03 17.28 8.35
CA PRO A 122 -7.59 16.38 7.32
C PRO A 122 -7.16 16.73 5.90
N ALA A 123 -6.98 17.99 5.59
CA ALA A 123 -6.51 18.44 4.27
C ALA A 123 -5.06 18.00 4.00
N GLU A 124 -4.20 18.05 5.00
CA GLU A 124 -2.81 17.61 4.91
C GLU A 124 -2.74 16.09 4.73
N MET A 125 -3.52 15.34 5.51
CA MET A 125 -3.62 13.88 5.37
C MET A 125 -4.09 13.49 3.97
N TYR A 126 -5.15 14.15 3.47
CA TYR A 126 -5.66 13.94 2.12
C TYR A 126 -4.57 14.21 1.07
N SER A 127 -3.89 15.36 1.14
CA SER A 127 -2.83 15.72 0.19
C SER A 127 -1.66 14.74 0.20
N SER A 128 -1.35 14.18 1.38
CA SER A 128 -0.32 13.15 1.51
C SER A 128 -0.67 11.88 0.73
N PHE A 129 -1.90 11.37 0.89
CA PHE A 129 -2.37 10.21 0.12
C PHE A 129 -2.56 10.54 -1.35
N GLU A 130 -3.09 11.71 -1.67
CA GLU A 130 -3.26 12.17 -3.06
C GLU A 130 -1.93 12.11 -3.83
N ARG A 131 -0.86 12.61 -3.26
CA ARG A 131 0.47 12.62 -3.87
C ARG A 131 1.01 11.21 -4.12
N GLN A 132 0.88 10.30 -3.15
CA GLN A 132 1.26 8.90 -3.30
C GLN A 132 0.43 8.21 -4.39
N ILE A 133 -0.90 8.25 -4.25
CA ILE A 133 -1.84 7.55 -5.12
C ILE A 133 -1.75 8.04 -6.56
N ASN A 134 -1.61 9.35 -6.77
CA ASN A 134 -1.40 9.92 -8.10
C ASN A 134 -0.17 9.32 -8.80
N THR A 135 0.92 9.13 -8.06
CA THR A 135 2.11 8.48 -8.60
C THR A 135 1.87 7.02 -8.94
N LEU A 136 1.20 6.26 -8.06
CA LEU A 136 0.88 4.85 -8.28
C LEU A 136 0.01 4.67 -9.53
N VAL A 137 -1.07 5.44 -9.65
CA VAL A 137 -2.01 5.39 -10.78
C VAL A 137 -1.31 5.78 -12.08
N ASN A 138 -0.58 6.88 -12.10
CA ASN A 138 0.12 7.36 -13.31
C ASN A 138 1.25 6.42 -13.75
N THR A 139 1.77 5.58 -12.85
CA THR A 139 2.76 4.56 -13.20
C THR A 139 2.10 3.26 -13.64
N GLY A 140 0.78 3.12 -13.45
CA GLY A 140 -0.06 2.10 -14.05
C GLY A 140 -0.27 0.86 -13.18
N VAL A 141 -0.62 1.03 -11.91
CA VAL A 141 -1.13 -0.06 -11.07
C VAL A 141 -2.50 -0.54 -11.59
N ASP A 142 -2.81 -1.82 -11.40
CA ASP A 142 -4.09 -2.42 -11.77
C ASP A 142 -5.15 -2.26 -10.67
N ILE A 143 -4.70 -2.15 -9.42
CA ILE A 143 -5.51 -2.06 -8.21
C ILE A 143 -4.86 -1.03 -7.29
N LEU A 144 -5.66 -0.33 -6.49
CA LEU A 144 -5.21 0.39 -5.31
C LEU A 144 -5.60 -0.40 -4.05
N CYS A 145 -4.71 -0.49 -3.08
CA CYS A 145 -4.96 -1.12 -1.79
C CYS A 145 -4.67 -0.14 -0.65
N VAL A 146 -5.74 0.40 -0.06
CA VAL A 146 -5.67 1.15 1.20
C VAL A 146 -5.76 0.12 2.32
N GLU A 147 -4.64 -0.17 3.00
CA GLU A 147 -4.54 -1.36 3.84
C GLU A 147 -4.08 -1.08 5.26
N THR A 148 -4.45 -2.03 6.16
CA THR A 148 -3.98 -2.07 7.55
C THR A 148 -4.34 -0.79 8.34
N MET A 149 -5.39 -0.10 7.92
CA MET A 149 -5.82 1.14 8.55
C MET A 149 -6.37 0.88 9.96
N THR A 150 -6.11 1.82 10.87
CA THR A 150 -6.58 1.77 12.27
C THR A 150 -7.50 2.93 12.62
N ASP A 151 -7.45 4.01 11.85
CA ASP A 151 -8.33 5.18 11.94
C ASP A 151 -9.26 5.21 10.71
N LEU A 152 -10.58 5.17 10.95
CA LEU A 152 -11.59 5.20 9.90
C LEU A 152 -11.54 6.51 9.09
N ARG A 153 -11.29 7.64 9.75
CA ARG A 153 -11.20 8.95 9.08
C ARG A 153 -9.98 9.04 8.17
N GLU A 154 -8.84 8.48 8.60
CA GLU A 154 -7.65 8.36 7.75
C GLU A 154 -7.92 7.48 6.53
N ALA A 155 -8.55 6.32 6.74
CA ALA A 155 -8.95 5.41 5.67
C ALA A 155 -9.90 6.08 4.66
N GLU A 156 -10.90 6.83 5.14
CA GLU A 156 -11.83 7.59 4.30
C GLU A 156 -11.12 8.64 3.44
N LEU A 157 -10.15 9.36 3.99
CA LEU A 157 -9.36 10.35 3.25
C LEU A 157 -8.52 9.71 2.15
N ALA A 158 -7.87 8.57 2.44
CA ALA A 158 -7.11 7.80 1.46
C ALA A 158 -8.00 7.25 0.34
N MET A 159 -9.16 6.67 0.69
CA MET A 159 -10.14 6.18 -0.29
C MET A 159 -10.72 7.32 -1.14
N LYS A 160 -11.00 8.48 -0.53
CA LYS A 160 -11.45 9.68 -1.24
C LYS A 160 -10.42 10.15 -2.26
N ALA A 161 -9.14 10.21 -1.88
CA ALA A 161 -8.05 10.55 -2.79
C ALA A 161 -7.99 9.54 -3.97
N ALA A 162 -8.06 8.24 -3.69
CA ALA A 162 -8.06 7.20 -4.70
C ALA A 162 -9.22 7.36 -5.70
N LYS A 163 -10.43 7.59 -5.22
CA LYS A 163 -11.62 7.75 -6.08
C LYS A 163 -11.65 9.08 -6.82
N THR A 164 -11.04 10.12 -6.29
CA THR A 164 -10.90 11.40 -6.99
C THR A 164 -9.91 11.31 -8.14
N ILE A 165 -8.75 10.64 -7.93
CA ILE A 165 -7.69 10.51 -8.93
C ILE A 165 -8.09 9.53 -10.03
N SER A 166 -8.61 8.36 -9.65
CA SER A 166 -8.99 7.31 -10.61
C SER A 166 -10.25 6.57 -10.18
N PRO A 167 -11.44 7.08 -10.53
CA PRO A 167 -12.73 6.47 -10.18
C PRO A 167 -12.87 5.04 -10.70
N SER A 168 -12.22 4.72 -11.82
CA SER A 168 -12.31 3.41 -12.49
C SER A 168 -11.33 2.37 -11.96
N THR A 169 -10.25 2.78 -11.30
CA THR A 169 -9.29 1.82 -10.73
C THR A 169 -9.96 1.06 -9.58
N PRO A 170 -9.95 -0.29 -9.59
CA PRO A 170 -10.41 -1.08 -8.46
C PRO A 170 -9.71 -0.67 -7.18
N LEU A 171 -10.47 -0.54 -6.10
CA LEU A 171 -9.98 -0.17 -4.79
C LEU A 171 -10.33 -1.25 -3.78
N MET A 172 -9.34 -1.78 -3.10
CA MET A 172 -9.45 -2.63 -1.93
C MET A 172 -9.15 -1.78 -0.68
N ALA A 173 -9.91 -1.98 0.38
CA ALA A 173 -9.65 -1.33 1.66
C ALA A 173 -9.70 -2.36 2.78
N THR A 174 -8.73 -2.32 3.69
CA THR A 174 -8.66 -3.20 4.85
C THR A 174 -8.35 -2.41 6.12
N MET A 175 -8.87 -2.90 7.24
CA MET A 175 -8.62 -2.33 8.56
C MET A 175 -8.04 -3.38 9.50
N THR A 176 -7.27 -2.95 10.48
CA THR A 176 -6.68 -3.81 11.51
C THR A 176 -7.45 -3.70 12.81
N PHE A 177 -7.90 -4.85 13.31
CA PHE A 177 -8.66 -4.97 14.57
C PHE A 177 -7.87 -5.79 15.57
N ASN A 178 -7.90 -5.37 16.82
CA ASN A 178 -7.37 -6.10 17.95
C ASN A 178 -8.49 -6.86 18.66
N SER A 179 -8.24 -8.10 19.06
CA SER A 179 -9.15 -8.86 19.91
C SER A 179 -9.11 -8.30 21.35
N THR A 180 -10.28 -8.01 21.89
CA THR A 180 -10.47 -7.51 23.26
C THR A 180 -11.58 -8.32 23.95
N PRO A 181 -11.72 -8.25 25.30
CA PRO A 181 -12.84 -8.90 26.01
C PRO A 181 -14.24 -8.42 25.57
N ARG A 182 -14.33 -7.26 24.88
CA ARG A 182 -15.58 -6.66 24.39
C ARG A 182 -15.82 -6.90 22.90
N GLY A 183 -14.95 -7.63 22.19
CA GLY A 183 -15.01 -7.85 20.75
C GLY A 183 -13.78 -7.30 20.01
N PHE A 184 -13.91 -7.11 18.71
CA PHE A 184 -12.81 -6.64 17.85
C PHE A 184 -12.91 -5.14 17.60
N TYR A 185 -11.85 -4.42 17.95
CA TYR A 185 -11.77 -2.97 17.80
C TYR A 185 -10.44 -2.55 17.17
N THR A 186 -10.49 -1.49 16.36
CA THR A 186 -9.25 -0.82 15.92
C THR A 186 -8.58 -0.16 17.13
N MET A 187 -7.32 0.27 16.97
CA MET A 187 -6.62 1.05 17.99
C MET A 187 -7.37 2.36 18.34
N MET A 188 -8.14 2.91 17.40
CA MET A 188 -8.95 4.12 17.61
C MET A 188 -10.35 3.82 18.16
N GLY A 189 -10.65 2.57 18.52
CA GLY A 189 -11.90 2.19 19.15
C GLY A 189 -13.08 1.97 18.19
N VAL A 190 -12.82 1.88 16.89
CA VAL A 190 -13.85 1.54 15.90
C VAL A 190 -14.11 0.04 15.96
N SER A 191 -15.38 -0.38 16.09
CA SER A 191 -15.79 -1.78 16.09
C SER A 191 -15.86 -2.34 14.67
N ILE A 192 -15.84 -3.67 14.57
CA ILE A 192 -16.04 -4.36 13.29
C ILE A 192 -17.51 -4.36 12.86
N GLU A 193 -18.44 -4.07 13.77
CA GLU A 193 -19.90 -4.04 13.59
C GLU A 193 -20.39 -2.68 13.14
#